data_78ef98841032c38fe47923dd30bb00a9
#
_entry.id   78ef98841032c38fe47923dd30bb00a9
#
_cell.length_a   1.000
_cell.length_b   1.000
_cell.length_c   1.000
_cell.angle_alpha   90.00
_cell.angle_beta   90.00
_cell.angle_gamma   90.00
#
_symmetry.space_group_name_H-M   'P 1'
#
loop_
_entity.id
_entity.type
_entity.pdbx_description
1 polymer ?
#
loop_
_entity_poly.entity_id
_entity_poly.type
_entity_poly.pdbx_seq_one_letter_code
_entity_poly.pdbx_strand_id
1 'polypeptide(L)'
;MRMILAHYDCKKDKKQSLDEHLWHVACSSRQEASIIGQGDVLFLIGLYHDLGKADRTFQDKLLNNPNRHVDHSYAGAKYLCSIIGPHLKNRGVDKNERMTFNEMVGYVISAHHGMYDLCYYFDDAEYYGFNKFKNRINRDLDGYHYHEDIKGYALKLEKKLCDYGYKDLRELIDKAFDNYQQSMSSLNWQDKSEWDYYQSCMVRLYLSLLKNADILDTVNAYGLKISPMDKTERSFLKHSYLAAIEQKYASFGQPNNQLNTIRTEIAERVKERGKRDSKGIYRLDLPTGAGKTNLSMRYAFHQLVHHDKSRFFT
;
A
#
# COMPACT_ATOMS: atom_id res chain seq x y z
N MET A 1 26.69 13.35 16.96
CA MET A 1 25.20 13.26 16.97
C MET A 1 24.84 11.78 16.95
N ARG A 2 24.00 11.29 17.85
CA ARG A 2 23.61 9.86 17.88
C ARG A 2 22.86 9.50 16.62
N MET A 3 23.19 8.37 15.98
CA MET A 3 22.47 7.88 14.79
C MET A 3 21.04 7.48 15.20
N ILE A 4 20.05 7.99 14.47
CA ILE A 4 18.65 7.60 14.61
C ILE A 4 18.42 6.37 13.75
N LEU A 5 17.86 5.31 14.32
CA LEU A 5 17.73 4.01 13.68
C LEU A 5 16.31 3.78 13.15
N ALA A 6 16.19 3.23 11.95
CA ALA A 6 14.95 2.66 11.42
C ALA A 6 14.76 1.21 11.88
N HIS A 7 15.84 0.41 11.80
CA HIS A 7 15.86 -1.00 12.12
C HIS A 7 17.12 -1.40 12.90
N TYR A 8 16.98 -2.40 13.76
CA TYR A 8 18.08 -2.97 14.51
C TYR A 8 17.86 -4.48 14.74
N ASP A 9 18.76 -5.28 14.18
CA ASP A 9 18.86 -6.71 14.48
C ASP A 9 19.93 -6.93 15.56
N CYS A 10 19.49 -7.08 16.80
CA CYS A 10 20.39 -7.28 17.94
C CYS A 10 21.16 -8.60 17.88
N LYS A 11 20.69 -9.64 17.16
CA LYS A 11 21.38 -10.92 17.02
C LYS A 11 22.58 -10.83 16.08
N LYS A 12 22.50 -9.96 15.07
CA LYS A 12 23.55 -9.77 14.06
C LYS A 12 24.27 -8.43 14.19
N ASP A 13 23.91 -7.63 15.20
CA ASP A 13 24.32 -6.22 15.38
C ASP A 13 24.22 -5.37 14.08
N LYS A 14 23.17 -5.65 13.29
CA LYS A 14 22.92 -4.89 12.06
C LYS A 14 22.01 -3.72 12.36
N LYS A 15 22.44 -2.54 11.95
CA LYS A 15 21.72 -1.27 12.13
C LYS A 15 21.49 -0.61 10.78
N GLN A 16 20.27 -0.12 10.59
CA GLN A 16 19.95 0.76 9.47
C GLN A 16 19.58 2.13 10.04
N SER A 17 20.15 3.19 9.49
CA SER A 17 19.75 4.54 9.88
C SER A 17 18.37 4.89 9.34
N LEU A 18 17.64 5.74 10.07
CA LEU A 18 16.35 6.24 9.62
C LEU A 18 16.49 7.07 8.33
N ASP A 19 17.59 7.80 8.20
CA ASP A 19 17.89 8.59 7.02
C ASP A 19 18.01 7.70 5.76
N GLU A 20 18.82 6.65 5.80
CA GLU A 20 18.95 5.69 4.69
C GLU A 20 17.61 5.05 4.34
N HIS A 21 16.89 4.56 5.32
CA HIS A 21 15.60 3.92 5.12
C HIS A 21 14.59 4.83 4.40
N LEU A 22 14.37 6.05 4.92
CA LEU A 22 13.41 6.97 4.35
C LEU A 22 13.76 7.37 2.91
N TRP A 23 15.03 7.64 2.62
CA TRP A 23 15.47 7.98 1.26
C TRP A 23 15.40 6.79 0.30
N HIS A 24 15.77 5.59 0.73
CA HIS A 24 15.64 4.39 -0.09
C HIS A 24 14.18 4.09 -0.44
N VAL A 25 13.29 4.14 0.54
CA VAL A 25 11.85 3.91 0.31
C VAL A 25 11.26 5.00 -0.60
N ALA A 26 11.62 6.27 -0.39
CA ALA A 26 11.16 7.36 -1.24
C ALA A 26 11.63 7.19 -2.70
N CYS A 27 12.91 6.88 -2.92
CA CYS A 27 13.46 6.70 -4.28
C CYS A 27 12.88 5.45 -4.96
N SER A 28 12.77 4.34 -4.25
CA SER A 28 12.24 3.09 -4.79
C SER A 28 10.76 3.21 -5.17
N SER A 29 9.93 3.75 -4.28
CA SER A 29 8.51 3.98 -4.57
C SER A 29 8.28 5.01 -5.68
N ARG A 30 9.12 6.08 -5.75
CA ARG A 30 9.13 7.03 -6.87
C ARG A 30 9.39 6.34 -8.20
N GLN A 31 10.41 5.50 -8.25
CA GLN A 31 10.79 4.79 -9.49
C GLN A 31 9.65 3.91 -10.00
N GLU A 32 9.03 3.12 -9.14
CA GLU A 32 7.89 2.27 -9.49
C GLU A 32 6.67 3.10 -9.93
N ALA A 33 6.37 4.18 -9.20
CA ALA A 33 5.22 5.03 -9.47
C ALA A 33 5.40 5.95 -10.70
N SER A 34 6.63 6.22 -11.13
CA SER A 34 6.91 7.06 -12.31
C SER A 34 6.35 6.44 -13.60
N ILE A 35 6.21 5.11 -13.66
CA ILE A 35 5.61 4.40 -14.81
C ILE A 35 4.17 4.85 -15.07
N ILE A 36 3.48 5.29 -14.02
CA ILE A 36 2.09 5.75 -14.06
C ILE A 36 1.95 7.26 -13.78
N GLY A 37 3.05 8.03 -13.88
CA GLY A 37 3.05 9.47 -13.66
C GLY A 37 2.86 9.91 -12.19
N GLN A 38 3.05 9.02 -11.21
CA GLN A 38 2.82 9.29 -9.78
C GLN A 38 4.10 9.33 -8.94
N GLY A 39 5.23 9.56 -9.59
CA GLY A 39 6.55 9.51 -8.95
C GLY A 39 6.69 10.46 -7.76
N ASP A 40 6.30 11.73 -7.93
CA ASP A 40 6.48 12.74 -6.88
C ASP A 40 5.53 12.53 -5.69
N VAL A 41 4.32 11.98 -5.94
CA VAL A 41 3.40 11.58 -4.85
C VAL A 41 4.02 10.51 -3.98
N LEU A 42 4.54 9.45 -4.61
CA LEU A 42 5.12 8.33 -3.86
C LEU A 42 6.47 8.69 -3.23
N PHE A 43 7.24 9.61 -3.82
CA PHE A 43 8.43 10.15 -3.18
C PHE A 43 8.08 10.91 -1.91
N LEU A 44 7.08 11.80 -1.97
CA LEU A 44 6.58 12.54 -0.80
C LEU A 44 6.11 11.59 0.31
N ILE A 45 5.28 10.62 -0.03
CA ILE A 45 4.74 9.63 0.91
C ILE A 45 5.87 8.78 1.51
N GLY A 46 6.76 8.24 0.67
CA GLY A 46 7.87 7.40 1.09
C GLY A 46 8.85 8.11 2.02
N LEU A 47 9.14 9.40 1.75
CA LEU A 47 10.08 10.17 2.57
C LEU A 47 9.58 10.41 4.00
N TYR A 48 8.27 10.43 4.21
CA TYR A 48 7.68 10.77 5.51
C TYR A 48 6.94 9.61 6.19
N HIS A 49 6.84 8.43 5.56
CA HIS A 49 6.00 7.33 6.09
C HIS A 49 6.39 6.90 7.50
N ASP A 50 7.65 6.83 7.79
CA ASP A 50 8.23 6.36 9.05
C ASP A 50 8.89 7.47 9.88
N LEU A 51 8.53 8.73 9.63
CA LEU A 51 9.07 9.88 10.36
C LEU A 51 8.94 9.74 11.87
N GLY A 52 7.92 9.04 12.36
CA GLY A 52 7.69 8.78 13.77
C GLY A 52 8.77 7.95 14.46
N LYS A 53 9.56 7.20 13.70
CA LYS A 53 10.73 6.50 14.24
C LYS A 53 11.81 7.44 14.78
N ALA A 54 11.78 8.73 14.42
CA ALA A 54 12.69 9.73 14.96
C ALA A 54 12.46 10.03 16.45
N ASP A 55 11.28 9.73 17.00
CA ASP A 55 10.94 9.95 18.40
C ASP A 55 11.83 9.12 19.34
N ARG A 56 12.34 9.77 20.39
CA ARG A 56 13.19 9.12 21.40
C ARG A 56 12.54 7.93 22.08
N THR A 57 11.22 7.92 22.20
CA THR A 57 10.47 6.78 22.76
C THR A 57 10.54 5.57 21.84
N PHE A 58 10.48 5.79 20.51
CA PHE A 58 10.67 4.71 19.55
C PHE A 58 12.11 4.21 19.53
N GLN A 59 13.10 5.11 19.64
CA GLN A 59 14.51 4.75 19.73
C GLN A 59 14.83 3.95 20.99
N ASP A 60 14.22 4.30 22.13
CA ASP A 60 14.34 3.53 23.36
C ASP A 60 13.71 2.13 23.23
N LYS A 61 12.51 2.04 22.62
CA LYS A 61 11.89 0.75 22.27
C LYS A 61 12.85 -0.12 21.46
N LEU A 62 13.41 0.43 20.41
CA LEU A 62 14.24 -0.32 19.47
C LEU A 62 15.53 -0.86 20.10
N LEU A 63 16.13 -0.10 21.02
CA LEU A 63 17.42 -0.41 21.63
C LEU A 63 17.30 -1.20 22.95
N ASN A 64 16.31 -0.86 23.77
CA ASN A 64 16.25 -1.32 25.17
C ASN A 64 14.98 -2.13 25.48
N ASN A 65 13.86 -1.85 24.79
CA ASN A 65 12.53 -2.38 25.12
C ASN A 65 11.78 -2.93 23.91
N PRO A 66 12.29 -3.99 23.21
CA PRO A 66 11.75 -4.44 21.93
C PRO A 66 10.27 -4.88 21.97
N ASN A 67 9.78 -5.27 23.14
CA ASN A 67 8.39 -5.69 23.34
C ASN A 67 7.41 -4.52 23.57
N ARG A 68 7.90 -3.30 23.77
CA ARG A 68 7.04 -2.12 23.93
C ARG A 68 6.39 -1.75 22.62
N HIS A 69 5.07 -1.61 22.61
CA HIS A 69 4.37 -1.06 21.44
C HIS A 69 4.48 0.47 21.44
N VAL A 70 5.00 1.03 20.32
CA VAL A 70 5.06 2.48 20.08
C VAL A 70 4.49 2.73 18.68
N ASP A 71 3.37 3.47 18.63
CA ASP A 71 2.76 3.85 17.36
C ASP A 71 3.54 5.01 16.72
N HIS A 72 4.16 4.76 15.58
CA HIS A 72 4.99 5.72 14.87
C HIS A 72 4.44 6.10 13.48
N SER A 73 3.49 5.33 12.97
CA SER A 73 3.04 5.45 11.57
C SER A 73 2.24 6.72 11.26
N TYR A 74 1.68 7.40 12.26
CA TYR A 74 0.86 8.60 12.02
C TYR A 74 1.64 9.92 12.04
N ALA A 75 2.87 9.92 12.56
CA ALA A 75 3.61 11.17 12.79
C ALA A 75 3.97 11.89 11.49
N GLY A 76 4.35 11.14 10.45
CA GLY A 76 4.57 11.68 9.12
C GLY A 76 3.29 12.26 8.50
N ALA A 77 2.16 11.57 8.68
CA ALA A 77 0.87 12.07 8.26
C ALA A 77 0.49 13.38 8.96
N LYS A 78 0.64 13.43 10.30
CA LYS A 78 0.42 14.65 11.10
C LYS A 78 1.28 15.81 10.60
N TYR A 79 2.56 15.54 10.32
CA TYR A 79 3.48 16.54 9.81
C TYR A 79 3.04 17.09 8.45
N LEU A 80 2.90 16.23 7.45
CA LEU A 80 2.54 16.62 6.09
C LEU A 80 1.15 17.27 6.01
N CYS A 81 0.15 16.71 6.68
CA CYS A 81 -1.21 17.27 6.66
C CYS A 81 -1.26 18.71 7.23
N SER A 82 -0.38 19.05 8.16
CA SER A 82 -0.28 20.41 8.68
C SER A 82 0.30 21.42 7.67
N ILE A 83 0.95 20.95 6.61
CA ILE A 83 1.63 21.78 5.59
C ILE A 83 0.86 21.75 4.28
N ILE A 84 0.47 20.58 3.77
CA ILE A 84 -0.16 20.39 2.45
C ILE A 84 -1.43 21.25 2.33
N GLY A 85 -2.36 21.13 3.26
CA GLY A 85 -3.64 21.85 3.20
C GLY A 85 -3.50 23.38 3.15
N PRO A 86 -2.75 24.01 4.06
CA PRO A 86 -2.45 25.44 4.01
C PRO A 86 -1.67 25.86 2.77
N HIS A 87 -0.66 25.09 2.34
CA HIS A 87 0.15 25.41 1.17
C HIS A 87 -0.70 25.43 -0.12
N LEU A 88 -1.48 24.38 -0.37
CA LEU A 88 -2.36 24.31 -1.55
C LEU A 88 -3.49 25.36 -1.50
N LYS A 89 -3.95 25.75 -0.30
CA LYS A 89 -4.87 26.88 -0.16
C LYS A 89 -4.24 28.19 -0.65
N ASN A 90 -2.99 28.45 -0.28
CA ASN A 90 -2.25 29.64 -0.72
C ASN A 90 -1.98 29.61 -2.23
N ARG A 91 -1.86 28.43 -2.83
CA ARG A 91 -1.77 28.24 -4.28
C ARG A 91 -3.11 28.46 -5.01
N GLY A 92 -4.22 28.60 -4.30
CA GLY A 92 -5.56 28.82 -4.86
C GLY A 92 -6.28 27.52 -5.26
N VAL A 93 -5.81 26.37 -4.79
CA VAL A 93 -6.46 25.07 -5.07
C VAL A 93 -7.82 24.98 -4.38
N ASP A 94 -8.82 24.44 -5.08
CA ASP A 94 -10.17 24.22 -4.53
C ASP A 94 -10.14 23.48 -3.19
N LYS A 95 -11.12 23.79 -2.34
CA LYS A 95 -11.18 23.25 -0.99
C LYS A 95 -11.30 21.72 -1.00
N ASN A 96 -12.16 21.18 -1.85
CA ASN A 96 -12.42 19.74 -1.87
C ASN A 96 -11.21 18.98 -2.43
N GLU A 97 -10.60 19.47 -3.51
CA GLU A 97 -9.40 18.88 -4.11
C GLU A 97 -8.22 18.83 -3.14
N ARG A 98 -7.90 19.97 -2.50
CA ARG A 98 -6.78 20.01 -1.55
C ARG A 98 -7.04 19.16 -0.29
N MET A 99 -8.31 19.10 0.18
CA MET A 99 -8.65 18.24 1.33
C MET A 99 -8.56 16.77 0.97
N THR A 100 -9.05 16.37 -0.20
CA THR A 100 -8.96 14.99 -0.70
C THR A 100 -7.51 14.55 -0.84
N PHE A 101 -6.67 15.36 -1.48
CA PHE A 101 -5.25 15.05 -1.63
C PHE A 101 -4.53 14.96 -0.28
N ASN A 102 -4.77 15.92 0.59
CA ASN A 102 -4.19 15.97 1.94
C ASN A 102 -4.57 14.72 2.76
N GLU A 103 -5.85 14.35 2.74
CA GLU A 103 -6.36 13.18 3.46
C GLU A 103 -5.82 11.87 2.86
N MET A 104 -5.72 11.78 1.53
CA MET A 104 -5.17 10.63 0.82
C MET A 104 -3.69 10.39 1.19
N VAL A 105 -2.84 11.42 1.11
CA VAL A 105 -1.43 11.33 1.50
C VAL A 105 -1.30 10.91 2.96
N GLY A 106 -2.02 11.59 3.85
CA GLY A 106 -1.97 11.28 5.27
C GLY A 106 -2.48 9.88 5.62
N TYR A 107 -3.52 9.41 4.91
CA TYR A 107 -4.04 8.07 5.09
C TYR A 107 -3.04 6.99 4.66
N VAL A 108 -2.47 7.10 3.47
CA VAL A 108 -1.50 6.12 2.97
C VAL A 108 -0.33 5.98 3.94
N ILE A 109 0.18 7.11 4.46
CA ILE A 109 1.23 7.10 5.48
C ILE A 109 0.75 6.40 6.76
N SER A 110 -0.41 6.77 7.30
CA SER A 110 -0.90 6.21 8.57
C SER A 110 -1.27 4.73 8.49
N ALA A 111 -1.61 4.24 7.30
CA ALA A 111 -2.14 2.90 7.07
C ALA A 111 -1.09 1.88 6.60
N HIS A 112 0.19 2.27 6.42
CA HIS A 112 1.18 1.37 5.82
C HIS A 112 1.46 0.10 6.65
N HIS A 113 1.26 0.12 7.96
CA HIS A 113 1.35 -1.08 8.83
C HIS A 113 0.02 -1.85 8.96
N GLY A 114 -1.08 -1.32 8.49
CA GLY A 114 -2.38 -1.98 8.54
C GLY A 114 -3.45 -1.19 7.82
N MET A 115 -4.45 -1.87 7.29
CA MET A 115 -5.61 -1.20 6.73
C MET A 115 -6.49 -0.75 7.89
N TYR A 116 -6.66 0.57 8.00
CA TYR A 116 -7.61 1.17 8.92
C TYR A 116 -8.86 1.53 8.13
N ASP A 117 -10.03 1.20 8.69
CA ASP A 117 -11.27 1.71 8.15
C ASP A 117 -11.27 3.23 8.28
N LEU A 118 -11.28 3.91 7.16
CA LEU A 118 -11.47 5.36 7.08
C LEU A 118 -12.91 5.75 7.30
N CYS A 119 -13.79 4.75 7.16
CA CYS A 119 -15.21 4.97 7.11
C CYS A 119 -15.72 5.55 8.42
N TYR A 120 -16.71 6.42 8.27
CA TYR A 120 -17.56 6.84 9.35
C TYR A 120 -18.18 5.59 10.00
N TYR A 121 -18.08 5.47 11.31
CA TYR A 121 -18.97 4.58 12.03
C TYR A 121 -20.34 5.22 12.07
N PHE A 122 -21.32 4.47 11.61
CA PHE A 122 -22.71 4.75 11.94
C PHE A 122 -22.96 4.12 13.31
N ASP A 123 -23.13 4.93 14.32
CA ASP A 123 -23.77 4.46 15.56
C ASP A 123 -25.27 4.52 15.33
N ASP A 124 -26.01 3.48 15.73
CA ASP A 124 -27.45 3.29 15.40
C ASP A 124 -28.39 4.40 15.92
N ALA A 125 -27.89 5.39 16.65
CA ALA A 125 -28.71 6.43 17.26
C ALA A 125 -28.58 7.82 16.65
N GLU A 126 -27.45 8.20 16.08
CA GLU A 126 -27.25 9.52 15.45
C GLU A 126 -26.08 9.51 14.46
N TYR A 127 -26.20 10.24 13.35
CA TYR A 127 -25.19 10.43 12.30
C TYR A 127 -23.92 11.16 12.80
N TYR A 128 -23.22 10.62 13.75
CA TYR A 128 -21.88 11.11 14.14
C TYR A 128 -20.80 10.33 13.41
N GLY A 129 -20.38 10.87 12.26
CA GLY A 129 -19.23 10.34 11.55
C GLY A 129 -17.93 10.53 12.34
N PHE A 130 -17.46 9.50 13.03
CA PHE A 130 -16.12 9.47 13.57
C PHE A 130 -15.12 9.32 12.42
N ASN A 131 -14.42 10.39 12.08
CA ASN A 131 -13.29 10.31 11.18
C ASN A 131 -12.08 9.78 11.96
N LYS A 132 -11.88 8.46 11.96
CA LYS A 132 -10.77 7.80 12.65
C LYS A 132 -9.41 8.35 12.26
N PHE A 133 -9.24 8.74 11.00
CA PHE A 133 -8.02 9.33 10.50
C PHE A 133 -7.73 10.68 11.17
N LYS A 134 -8.70 11.60 11.19
CA LYS A 134 -8.55 12.90 11.88
C LYS A 134 -8.27 12.74 13.37
N ASN A 135 -8.97 11.84 14.03
CA ASN A 135 -8.71 11.55 15.44
C ASN A 135 -7.30 11.02 15.66
N ARG A 136 -6.80 10.17 14.75
CA ARG A 136 -5.45 9.62 14.85
C ARG A 136 -4.36 10.67 14.65
N ILE A 137 -4.45 11.51 13.63
CA ILE A 137 -3.43 12.56 13.37
C ILE A 137 -3.47 13.71 14.39
N ASN A 138 -4.62 13.94 15.04
CA ASN A 138 -4.77 14.94 16.09
C ASN A 138 -4.51 14.42 17.49
N ARG A 139 -4.28 13.11 17.63
CA ARG A 139 -4.04 12.48 18.93
C ARG A 139 -2.73 12.99 19.53
N ASP A 140 -2.82 13.50 20.76
CA ASP A 140 -1.65 13.69 21.59
C ASP A 140 -1.37 12.37 22.33
N LEU A 141 -0.17 11.87 22.16
CA LEU A 141 0.28 10.68 22.89
C LEU A 141 1.18 11.14 24.03
N ASP A 142 0.84 10.76 25.24
CA ASP A 142 1.70 10.95 26.41
C ASP A 142 3.08 10.35 26.14
N GLY A 143 4.13 11.16 26.33
CA GLY A 143 5.51 10.78 26.13
C GLY A 143 5.99 10.76 24.67
N TYR A 144 5.23 11.34 23.73
CA TYR A 144 5.63 11.51 22.35
C TYR A 144 6.19 12.93 22.12
N HIS A 145 7.40 13.01 21.57
CA HIS A 145 8.14 14.27 21.46
C HIS A 145 8.03 14.89 20.06
N TYR A 146 6.79 15.12 19.61
CA TYR A 146 6.48 15.55 18.25
C TYR A 146 7.22 16.85 17.85
N HIS A 147 7.20 17.86 18.72
CA HIS A 147 7.79 19.17 18.37
C HIS A 147 9.32 19.14 18.35
N GLU A 148 9.94 18.41 19.26
CA GLU A 148 11.41 18.35 19.39
C GLU A 148 12.01 17.36 18.39
N ASP A 149 11.58 16.10 18.46
CA ASP A 149 12.22 15.01 17.74
C ASP A 149 11.71 14.92 16.29
N ILE A 150 10.39 14.91 16.08
CA ILE A 150 9.77 14.68 14.76
C ILE A 150 9.96 15.88 13.83
N LYS A 151 9.54 17.08 14.24
CA LYS A 151 9.72 18.30 13.44
C LYS A 151 11.20 18.60 13.20
N GLY A 152 12.03 18.43 14.24
CA GLY A 152 13.47 18.63 14.09
C GLY A 152 14.09 17.69 13.08
N TYR A 153 13.63 16.44 13.02
CA TYR A 153 14.10 15.47 12.03
C TYR A 153 13.57 15.77 10.62
N ALA A 154 12.29 16.12 10.49
CA ALA A 154 11.69 16.52 9.21
C ALA A 154 12.45 17.66 8.55
N LEU A 155 12.80 18.72 9.31
CA LEU A 155 13.59 19.84 8.80
C LEU A 155 14.99 19.44 8.32
N LYS A 156 15.59 18.34 8.84
CA LYS A 156 16.85 17.80 8.31
C LYS A 156 16.65 17.10 6.97
N LEU A 157 15.55 16.34 6.81
CA LEU A 157 15.20 15.74 5.54
C LEU A 157 14.98 16.82 4.47
N GLU A 158 14.26 17.88 4.80
CA GLU A 158 13.98 18.98 3.87
C GLU A 158 15.23 19.64 3.30
N LYS A 159 16.29 19.77 4.09
CA LYS A 159 17.59 20.35 3.65
C LYS A 159 18.26 19.54 2.55
N LYS A 160 17.91 18.26 2.39
CA LYS A 160 18.47 17.36 1.38
C LYS A 160 17.61 17.23 0.12
N LEU A 161 16.44 17.87 0.07
CA LEU A 161 15.53 17.75 -1.08
C LEU A 161 16.17 18.25 -2.39
N CYS A 162 17.09 19.21 -2.31
CA CYS A 162 17.81 19.71 -3.49
C CYS A 162 18.67 18.61 -4.16
N ASP A 163 19.19 17.65 -3.41
CA ASP A 163 19.96 16.52 -3.94
C ASP A 163 19.09 15.58 -4.79
N TYR A 164 17.75 15.68 -4.64
CA TYR A 164 16.76 14.86 -5.31
C TYR A 164 15.92 15.62 -6.34
N GLY A 165 16.30 16.87 -6.63
CA GLY A 165 15.69 17.70 -7.68
C GLY A 165 14.48 18.53 -7.23
N TYR A 166 14.36 18.82 -5.93
CA TYR A 166 13.34 19.70 -5.37
C TYR A 166 13.98 20.85 -4.60
N LYS A 167 13.58 22.07 -4.89
CA LYS A 167 14.07 23.26 -4.18
C LYS A 167 13.78 23.20 -2.68
N ASP A 168 12.58 22.78 -2.34
CA ASP A 168 12.07 22.67 -0.98
C ASP A 168 10.85 21.72 -0.90
N LEU A 169 10.30 21.52 0.30
CA LEU A 169 9.11 20.69 0.51
C LEU A 169 7.88 21.24 -0.23
N ARG A 170 7.76 22.54 -0.42
CA ARG A 170 6.59 23.16 -1.10
C ARG A 170 6.60 22.78 -2.58
N GLU A 171 7.75 22.86 -3.24
CA GLU A 171 7.87 22.41 -4.63
C GLU A 171 7.59 20.92 -4.78
N LEU A 172 8.04 20.09 -3.84
CA LEU A 172 7.69 18.66 -3.85
C LEU A 172 6.18 18.44 -3.70
N ILE A 173 5.51 19.17 -2.81
CA ILE A 173 4.06 19.12 -2.65
C ILE A 173 3.35 19.58 -3.93
N ASP A 174 3.83 20.64 -4.58
CA ASP A 174 3.25 21.12 -5.83
C ASP A 174 3.34 20.08 -6.93
N LYS A 175 4.51 19.50 -7.17
CA LYS A 175 4.72 18.44 -8.16
C LYS A 175 3.88 17.19 -7.85
N ALA A 176 3.82 16.80 -6.58
CA ALA A 176 3.01 15.67 -6.15
C ALA A 176 1.51 15.91 -6.40
N PHE A 177 1.02 17.10 -6.07
CA PHE A 177 -0.36 17.48 -6.33
C PHE A 177 -0.68 17.51 -7.83
N ASP A 178 0.23 18.08 -8.64
CA ASP A 178 0.07 18.12 -10.10
C ASP A 178 0.06 16.72 -10.72
N ASN A 179 0.92 15.81 -10.27
CA ASN A 179 0.89 14.39 -10.68
C ASN A 179 -0.47 13.75 -10.37
N TYR A 180 -0.98 13.95 -9.16
CA TYR A 180 -2.28 13.45 -8.75
C TYR A 180 -3.42 14.03 -9.61
N GLN A 181 -3.47 15.36 -9.78
CA GLN A 181 -4.49 16.02 -10.59
C GLN A 181 -4.47 15.56 -12.04
N GLN A 182 -3.30 15.43 -12.65
CA GLN A 182 -3.16 14.96 -14.02
C GLN A 182 -3.76 13.56 -14.20
N SER A 183 -3.50 12.66 -13.27
CA SER A 183 -4.09 11.31 -13.34
C SER A 183 -5.59 11.33 -13.15
N MET A 184 -6.10 12.06 -12.18
CA MET A 184 -7.54 12.14 -11.94
C MET A 184 -8.29 12.81 -13.11
N SER A 185 -7.70 13.83 -13.72
CA SER A 185 -8.29 14.51 -14.89
C SER A 185 -8.24 13.66 -16.17
N SER A 186 -7.32 12.69 -16.25
CA SER A 186 -7.23 11.76 -17.38
C SER A 186 -8.27 10.64 -17.32
N LEU A 187 -8.90 10.44 -16.17
CA LEU A 187 -9.94 9.43 -15.99
C LEU A 187 -11.28 9.96 -16.45
N ASN A 188 -11.98 9.20 -17.28
CA ASN A 188 -13.30 9.56 -17.77
C ASN A 188 -14.36 9.04 -16.79
N TRP A 189 -14.64 9.81 -15.74
CA TRP A 189 -15.68 9.51 -14.76
C TRP A 189 -16.96 10.32 -15.06
N GLN A 190 -18.12 9.69 -14.86
CA GLN A 190 -19.41 10.27 -15.23
C GLN A 190 -20.17 10.83 -14.02
N ASP A 191 -19.92 10.28 -12.85
CA ASP A 191 -20.59 10.68 -11.62
C ASP A 191 -19.66 10.58 -10.40
N LYS A 192 -20.18 11.02 -9.25
CA LYS A 192 -19.44 11.00 -8.00
C LYS A 192 -19.05 9.59 -7.54
N SER A 193 -19.86 8.58 -7.81
CA SER A 193 -19.58 7.20 -7.39
C SER A 193 -18.39 6.64 -8.14
N GLU A 194 -18.28 6.92 -9.44
CA GLU A 194 -17.11 6.55 -10.23
C GLU A 194 -15.86 7.30 -9.77
N TRP A 195 -15.98 8.58 -9.47
CA TRP A 195 -14.88 9.36 -8.92
C TRP A 195 -14.39 8.80 -7.58
N ASP A 196 -15.30 8.50 -6.64
CA ASP A 196 -14.99 7.89 -5.34
C ASP A 196 -14.33 6.50 -5.52
N TYR A 197 -14.76 5.73 -6.53
CA TYR A 197 -14.16 4.45 -6.90
C TYR A 197 -12.71 4.62 -7.36
N TYR A 198 -12.43 5.55 -8.28
CA TYR A 198 -11.08 5.81 -8.76
C TYR A 198 -10.17 6.33 -7.64
N GLN A 199 -10.67 7.19 -6.77
CA GLN A 199 -9.93 7.62 -5.58
C GLN A 199 -9.55 6.44 -4.69
N SER A 200 -10.47 5.53 -4.46
CA SER A 200 -10.22 4.30 -3.68
C SER A 200 -9.16 3.41 -4.33
N CYS A 201 -9.18 3.30 -5.65
CA CYS A 201 -8.16 2.57 -6.42
C CYS A 201 -6.78 3.22 -6.29
N MET A 202 -6.70 4.54 -6.39
CA MET A 202 -5.44 5.29 -6.25
C MET A 202 -4.85 5.13 -4.84
N VAL A 203 -5.66 5.24 -3.80
CA VAL A 203 -5.23 5.02 -2.41
C VAL A 203 -4.64 3.63 -2.22
N ARG A 204 -5.32 2.59 -2.72
CA ARG A 204 -4.84 1.20 -2.65
C ARG A 204 -3.54 1.01 -3.42
N LEU A 205 -3.42 1.62 -4.58
CA LEU A 205 -2.22 1.56 -5.40
C LEU A 205 -1.03 2.22 -4.68
N TYR A 206 -1.21 3.43 -4.17
CA TYR A 206 -0.17 4.13 -3.43
C TYR A 206 0.27 3.35 -2.18
N LEU A 207 -0.70 2.82 -1.42
CA LEU A 207 -0.40 1.99 -0.26
C LEU A 207 0.38 0.73 -0.63
N SER A 208 0.02 0.09 -1.75
CA SER A 208 0.72 -1.10 -2.25
C SER A 208 2.16 -0.79 -2.67
N LEU A 209 2.37 0.31 -3.40
CA LEU A 209 3.71 0.73 -3.84
C LEU A 209 4.59 1.13 -2.65
N LEU A 210 4.05 1.90 -1.69
CA LEU A 210 4.76 2.25 -0.47
C LEU A 210 5.17 1.00 0.31
N LYS A 211 4.23 0.09 0.58
CA LYS A 211 4.50 -1.15 1.34
C LYS A 211 5.51 -2.05 0.64
N ASN A 212 5.46 -2.13 -0.69
CA ASN A 212 6.44 -2.90 -1.44
C ASN A 212 7.86 -2.33 -1.25
N ALA A 213 8.02 -1.03 -1.39
CA ALA A 213 9.31 -0.35 -1.21
C ALA A 213 9.83 -0.49 0.24
N ASP A 214 8.97 -0.29 1.24
CA ASP A 214 9.30 -0.39 2.66
C ASP A 214 9.74 -1.83 3.05
N ILE A 215 8.96 -2.84 2.65
CA ILE A 215 9.29 -4.25 2.91
C ILE A 215 10.60 -4.64 2.24
N LEU A 216 10.81 -4.26 0.98
CA LEU A 216 12.04 -4.59 0.26
C LEU A 216 13.27 -3.94 0.88
N ASP A 217 13.17 -2.67 1.30
CA ASP A 217 14.27 -1.99 1.98
C ASP A 217 14.57 -2.62 3.34
N THR A 218 13.54 -2.93 4.13
CA THR A 218 13.68 -3.63 5.41
C THR A 218 14.34 -5.00 5.26
N VAL A 219 13.91 -5.80 4.30
CA VAL A 219 14.47 -7.14 4.04
C VAL A 219 15.93 -7.05 3.60
N ASN A 220 16.27 -6.07 2.75
CA ASN A 220 17.65 -5.81 2.33
C ASN A 220 18.53 -5.37 3.51
N ALA A 221 18.02 -4.54 4.42
CA ALA A 221 18.74 -4.13 5.64
C ALA A 221 19.10 -5.31 6.53
N TYR A 222 18.22 -6.33 6.61
CA TYR A 222 18.53 -7.58 7.31
C TYR A 222 19.43 -8.55 6.52
N GLY A 223 19.85 -8.17 5.31
CA GLY A 223 20.77 -8.93 4.46
C GLY A 223 20.12 -10.11 3.72
N LEU A 224 18.81 -10.09 3.62
CA LEU A 224 18.05 -11.01 2.79
C LEU A 224 17.84 -10.32 1.43
N LYS A 225 18.60 -10.72 0.41
CA LYS A 225 18.39 -10.20 -0.94
C LYS A 225 17.18 -10.90 -1.55
N ILE A 226 16.10 -10.14 -1.78
CA ILE A 226 14.99 -10.59 -2.61
C ILE A 226 15.27 -10.11 -4.03
N SER A 227 15.56 -11.05 -4.93
CA SER A 227 15.62 -10.75 -6.35
C SER A 227 14.22 -10.91 -6.95
N PRO A 228 13.79 -10.01 -7.84
CA PRO A 228 12.57 -10.25 -8.61
C PRO A 228 12.70 -11.58 -9.36
N MET A 229 11.66 -12.41 -9.29
CA MET A 229 11.62 -13.65 -10.08
C MET A 229 11.80 -13.35 -11.57
N ASP A 230 12.68 -14.07 -12.22
CA ASP A 230 12.82 -14.00 -13.67
C ASP A 230 11.64 -14.65 -14.40
N LYS A 231 11.63 -14.60 -15.74
CA LYS A 231 10.56 -15.20 -16.54
C LYS A 231 10.46 -16.71 -16.37
N THR A 232 11.58 -17.38 -16.24
CA THR A 232 11.65 -18.84 -16.10
C THR A 232 11.09 -19.29 -14.76
N GLU A 233 11.53 -18.64 -13.69
CA GLU A 233 11.03 -18.88 -12.34
C GLU A 233 9.53 -18.63 -12.23
N ARG A 234 9.04 -17.52 -12.81
CA ARG A 234 7.60 -17.21 -12.86
C ARG A 234 6.81 -18.24 -13.66
N SER A 235 7.35 -18.68 -14.79
CA SER A 235 6.72 -19.71 -15.62
C SER A 235 6.64 -21.02 -14.85
N PHE A 236 7.72 -21.45 -14.23
CA PHE A 236 7.76 -22.64 -13.39
C PHE A 236 6.72 -22.58 -12.27
N LEU A 237 6.64 -21.46 -11.56
CA LEU A 237 5.69 -21.25 -10.46
C LEU A 237 4.23 -21.32 -10.93
N LYS A 238 3.89 -20.69 -12.06
CA LYS A 238 2.55 -20.75 -12.67
C LYS A 238 2.15 -22.19 -12.97
N HIS A 239 3.03 -22.95 -13.61
CA HIS A 239 2.77 -24.35 -13.95
C HIS A 239 2.66 -25.23 -12.71
N SER A 240 3.48 -24.98 -11.68
CA SER A 240 3.40 -25.69 -10.41
C SER A 240 2.06 -25.45 -9.71
N TYR A 241 1.57 -24.24 -9.68
CA TYR A 241 0.26 -23.94 -9.09
C TYR A 241 -0.89 -24.55 -9.90
N LEU A 242 -0.79 -24.50 -11.24
CA LEU A 242 -1.78 -25.16 -12.10
C LEU A 242 -1.79 -26.67 -11.86
N ALA A 243 -0.61 -27.30 -11.81
CA ALA A 243 -0.50 -28.74 -11.53
C ALA A 243 -1.09 -29.09 -10.15
N ALA A 244 -0.81 -28.30 -9.13
CA ALA A 244 -1.32 -28.52 -7.78
C ALA A 244 -2.86 -28.43 -7.70
N ILE A 245 -3.48 -27.45 -8.36
CA ILE A 245 -4.94 -27.35 -8.37
C ILE A 245 -5.58 -28.47 -9.17
N GLU A 246 -5.02 -28.87 -10.33
CA GLU A 246 -5.54 -29.98 -11.10
C GLU A 246 -5.39 -31.32 -10.35
N GLN A 247 -4.27 -31.54 -9.64
CA GLN A 247 -4.09 -32.69 -8.77
C GLN A 247 -5.13 -32.72 -7.65
N LYS A 248 -5.46 -31.57 -7.06
CA LYS A 248 -6.52 -31.48 -6.06
C LYS A 248 -7.88 -31.88 -6.65
N TYR A 249 -8.22 -31.43 -7.86
CA TYR A 249 -9.46 -31.83 -8.51
C TYR A 249 -9.46 -33.32 -8.87
N ALA A 250 -8.36 -33.87 -9.33
CA ALA A 250 -8.22 -35.31 -9.59
C ALA A 250 -8.40 -36.14 -8.30
N SER A 251 -7.97 -35.65 -7.15
CA SER A 251 -8.11 -36.34 -5.87
C SER A 251 -9.56 -36.49 -5.38
N PHE A 252 -10.50 -35.71 -5.91
CA PHE A 252 -11.91 -35.90 -5.56
C PHE A 252 -12.56 -37.16 -6.13
N GLY A 253 -11.90 -37.80 -7.10
CA GLY A 253 -12.36 -39.04 -7.71
C GLY A 253 -13.65 -38.91 -8.51
N GLN A 254 -14.32 -40.01 -8.72
CA GLN A 254 -15.61 -40.03 -9.42
C GLN A 254 -16.73 -39.52 -8.50
N PRO A 255 -17.65 -38.71 -9.02
CA PRO A 255 -18.77 -38.20 -8.23
C PRO A 255 -19.67 -39.34 -7.75
N ASN A 256 -19.98 -39.40 -6.49
CA ASN A 256 -20.76 -40.43 -5.82
C ASN A 256 -22.21 -40.05 -5.48
N ASN A 257 -22.60 -38.84 -5.81
CA ASN A 257 -23.95 -38.32 -5.64
C ASN A 257 -24.23 -37.14 -6.61
N GLN A 258 -25.50 -36.77 -6.75
CA GLN A 258 -25.95 -35.71 -7.65
C GLN A 258 -25.25 -34.37 -7.41
N LEU A 259 -25.02 -33.98 -6.15
CA LEU A 259 -24.37 -32.71 -5.80
C LEU A 259 -22.91 -32.71 -6.28
N ASN A 260 -22.19 -33.80 -6.10
CA ASN A 260 -20.81 -33.93 -6.56
C ASN A 260 -20.72 -34.00 -8.08
N THR A 261 -21.72 -34.57 -8.77
CA THR A 261 -21.81 -34.52 -10.23
C THR A 261 -21.91 -33.06 -10.72
N ILE A 262 -22.83 -32.28 -10.15
CA ILE A 262 -22.98 -30.84 -10.49
C ILE A 262 -21.68 -30.07 -10.20
N ARG A 263 -21.04 -30.30 -9.06
CA ARG A 263 -19.73 -29.67 -8.73
C ARG A 263 -18.64 -29.99 -9.74
N THR A 264 -18.58 -31.24 -10.20
CA THR A 264 -17.61 -31.68 -11.21
C THR A 264 -17.87 -30.99 -12.55
N GLU A 265 -19.13 -30.95 -12.99
CA GLU A 265 -19.51 -30.25 -14.23
C GLU A 265 -19.17 -28.76 -14.19
N ILE A 266 -19.48 -28.10 -13.08
CA ILE A 266 -19.11 -26.68 -12.88
C ILE A 266 -17.58 -26.53 -12.92
N ALA A 267 -16.84 -27.40 -12.27
CA ALA A 267 -15.39 -27.35 -12.22
C ALA A 267 -14.75 -27.53 -13.61
N GLU A 268 -15.27 -28.42 -14.45
CA GLU A 268 -14.79 -28.57 -15.83
C GLU A 268 -15.16 -27.35 -16.71
N ARG A 269 -16.36 -26.80 -16.57
CA ARG A 269 -16.76 -25.56 -17.25
C ARG A 269 -15.85 -24.40 -16.87
N VAL A 270 -15.51 -24.23 -15.59
CA VAL A 270 -14.60 -23.19 -15.09
C VAL A 270 -13.20 -23.36 -15.65
N LYS A 271 -12.68 -24.59 -15.72
CA LYS A 271 -11.41 -24.92 -16.34
C LYS A 271 -11.36 -24.50 -17.81
N GLU A 272 -12.35 -24.94 -18.60
CA GLU A 272 -12.40 -24.62 -20.04
C GLU A 272 -12.55 -23.11 -20.28
N ARG A 273 -13.31 -22.41 -19.46
CA ARG A 273 -13.38 -20.95 -19.52
C ARG A 273 -12.06 -20.29 -19.16
N GLY A 274 -11.35 -20.79 -18.14
CA GLY A 274 -10.03 -20.31 -17.76
C GLY A 274 -9.00 -20.40 -18.89
N LYS A 275 -9.09 -21.44 -19.74
CA LYS A 275 -8.24 -21.59 -20.94
C LYS A 275 -8.60 -20.64 -22.07
N ARG A 276 -9.89 -20.33 -22.25
CA ARG A 276 -10.43 -19.70 -23.44
C ARG A 276 -10.71 -18.20 -23.28
N ASP A 277 -11.19 -17.80 -22.11
CA ASP A 277 -11.68 -16.43 -21.90
C ASP A 277 -10.56 -15.40 -22.04
N SER A 278 -10.86 -14.29 -22.72
CA SER A 278 -9.92 -13.18 -22.89
C SER A 278 -9.68 -12.41 -21.59
N LYS A 279 -8.85 -11.38 -21.60
CA LYS A 279 -8.71 -10.44 -20.48
C LYS A 279 -10.05 -9.75 -20.20
N GLY A 280 -10.50 -9.77 -18.94
CA GLY A 280 -11.76 -9.13 -18.53
C GLY A 280 -12.04 -9.26 -17.04
N ILE A 281 -13.19 -8.77 -16.64
CA ILE A 281 -13.76 -8.96 -15.31
C ILE A 281 -14.84 -10.03 -15.43
N TYR A 282 -14.72 -11.08 -14.61
CA TYR A 282 -15.62 -12.21 -14.64
C TYR A 282 -16.26 -12.41 -13.27
N ARG A 283 -17.56 -12.61 -13.26
CA ARG A 283 -18.33 -12.91 -12.05
C ARG A 283 -18.57 -14.42 -11.92
N LEU A 284 -18.20 -14.98 -10.78
CA LEU A 284 -18.51 -16.36 -10.39
C LEU A 284 -19.63 -16.36 -9.34
N ASP A 285 -20.84 -16.65 -9.77
CA ASP A 285 -22.03 -16.69 -8.93
C ASP A 285 -22.45 -18.13 -8.65
N LEU A 286 -22.27 -18.58 -7.42
CA LEU A 286 -22.52 -19.95 -7.00
C LEU A 286 -23.03 -19.97 -5.54
N PRO A 287 -23.83 -20.96 -5.16
CA PRO A 287 -24.30 -21.12 -3.78
C PRO A 287 -23.14 -21.35 -2.80
N THR A 288 -23.40 -21.09 -1.53
CA THR A 288 -22.45 -21.40 -0.45
C THR A 288 -22.14 -22.91 -0.44
N GLY A 289 -20.89 -23.29 -0.21
CA GLY A 289 -20.46 -24.68 -0.23
C GLY A 289 -20.14 -25.26 -1.61
N ALA A 290 -20.36 -24.53 -2.71
CA ALA A 290 -20.04 -24.99 -4.06
C ALA A 290 -18.53 -25.00 -4.39
N GLY A 291 -17.66 -24.59 -3.47
CA GLY A 291 -16.21 -24.57 -3.68
C GLY A 291 -15.69 -23.34 -4.44
N LYS A 292 -16.35 -22.18 -4.30
CA LYS A 292 -16.00 -20.92 -5.00
C LYS A 292 -14.50 -20.60 -5.00
N THR A 293 -13.83 -20.70 -3.86
CA THR A 293 -12.40 -20.40 -3.74
C THR A 293 -11.55 -21.30 -4.64
N ASN A 294 -11.79 -22.62 -4.63
CA ASN A 294 -11.04 -23.54 -5.48
C ASN A 294 -11.36 -23.31 -6.97
N LEU A 295 -12.61 -23.01 -7.30
CA LEU A 295 -13.05 -22.72 -8.67
C LEU A 295 -12.44 -21.44 -9.21
N SER A 296 -12.41 -20.35 -8.41
CA SER A 296 -11.77 -19.11 -8.82
C SER A 296 -10.26 -19.27 -8.99
N MET A 297 -9.59 -20.01 -8.10
CA MET A 297 -8.17 -20.34 -8.28
C MET A 297 -7.92 -21.20 -9.53
N ARG A 298 -8.75 -22.22 -9.78
CA ARG A 298 -8.63 -23.06 -10.98
C ARG A 298 -8.75 -22.21 -12.26
N TYR A 299 -9.75 -21.35 -12.32
CA TYR A 299 -9.92 -20.40 -13.41
C TYR A 299 -8.67 -19.51 -13.58
N ALA A 300 -8.23 -18.89 -12.49
CA ALA A 300 -7.12 -17.96 -12.50
C ALA A 300 -5.79 -18.62 -12.93
N PHE A 301 -5.48 -19.82 -12.45
CA PHE A 301 -4.25 -20.50 -12.85
C PHE A 301 -4.27 -20.93 -14.31
N HIS A 302 -5.42 -21.35 -14.86
CA HIS A 302 -5.55 -21.59 -16.29
C HIS A 302 -5.35 -20.28 -17.09
N GLN A 303 -5.91 -19.16 -16.65
CA GLN A 303 -5.67 -17.85 -17.26
C GLN A 303 -4.19 -17.43 -17.23
N LEU A 304 -3.51 -17.62 -16.10
CA LEU A 304 -2.09 -17.29 -15.97
C LEU A 304 -1.21 -18.06 -16.95
N VAL A 305 -1.47 -19.38 -17.10
CA VAL A 305 -0.66 -20.23 -17.96
C VAL A 305 -1.01 -20.06 -19.44
N HIS A 306 -2.29 -20.14 -19.82
CA HIS A 306 -2.70 -20.13 -21.22
C HIS A 306 -2.60 -18.77 -21.90
N HIS A 307 -2.66 -17.67 -21.13
CA HIS A 307 -2.57 -16.32 -21.67
C HIS A 307 -1.30 -15.57 -21.23
N ASP A 308 -0.33 -16.29 -20.66
CA ASP A 308 0.93 -15.73 -20.14
C ASP A 308 0.75 -14.50 -19.23
N LYS A 309 -0.25 -14.54 -18.35
CA LYS A 309 -0.48 -13.44 -17.42
C LYS A 309 0.48 -13.55 -16.22
N SER A 310 0.81 -12.41 -15.64
CA SER A 310 1.68 -12.35 -14.46
C SER A 310 0.92 -12.21 -13.15
N ARG A 311 -0.32 -11.75 -13.18
CA ARG A 311 -1.16 -11.47 -11.99
C ARG A 311 -2.64 -11.74 -12.29
N PHE A 312 -3.36 -12.08 -11.24
CA PHE A 312 -4.83 -12.10 -11.20
C PHE A 312 -5.30 -11.54 -9.85
N PHE A 313 -6.55 -11.12 -9.81
CA PHE A 313 -7.22 -10.65 -8.59
C PHE A 313 -8.50 -11.44 -8.42
N THR A 314 -8.74 -11.99 -7.22
CA THR A 314 -9.94 -12.74 -6.84
C THR A 314 -10.61 -12.12 -5.63
#